data_06c127e9d24f0882559e369f9d66281c
#
_entry.id   06c127e9d24f0882559e369f9d66281c
#
_cell.length_a   1.000
_cell.length_b   1.000
_cell.length_c   1.000
_cell.angle_alpha   90.00
_cell.angle_beta   90.00
_cell.angle_gamma   90.00
#
_symmetry.space_group_name_H-M   'P 1'
#
loop_
_entity.id
_entity.type
_entity.pdbx_description
1 polymer ?
#
loop_
_entity_poly.entity_id
_entity_poly.type
_entity_poly.pdbx_seq_one_letter_code
_entity_poly.pdbx_strand_id
1 'polypeptide(L)'
;TGNEEITKDLVSAILKEPVNNIELNCKEILEREVFDDKLGILDIRAKLNNNIDCDIEMQVVDQKNIEKRLLFYLSRMYGQNVRKGQEYKDANKCIAILFTDFNIEKLKPIKKYKTKWNFREENYSDIILTDAMEIHIIELSKVKEFS
;
A
#
# COMPACT_ATOMS: atom_id res chain seq x y z
N THR A 1 1.02 21.26 -1.14
CA THR A 1 2.15 21.25 -2.06
C THR A 1 1.81 20.51 -3.34
N GLY A 2 2.54 20.76 -4.43
CA GLY A 2 2.34 20.05 -5.70
C GLY A 2 2.50 18.54 -5.56
N ASN A 3 3.39 18.07 -4.69
CA ASN A 3 3.61 16.64 -4.45
C ASN A 3 2.41 15.98 -3.76
N GLU A 4 1.77 16.67 -2.85
CA GLU A 4 0.56 16.15 -2.18
C GLU A 4 -0.59 16.00 -3.16
N GLU A 5 -0.80 16.97 -4.06
CA GLU A 5 -1.85 16.91 -5.06
C GLU A 5 -1.65 15.75 -6.04
N ILE A 6 -0.42 15.56 -6.53
CA ILE A 6 -0.10 14.46 -7.43
C ILE A 6 -0.30 13.12 -6.73
N THR A 7 0.16 13.00 -5.49
CA THR A 7 -0.01 11.76 -4.71
C THR A 7 -1.48 11.48 -4.44
N LYS A 8 -2.24 12.51 -4.09
CA LYS A 8 -3.69 12.40 -3.87
C LYS A 8 -4.41 11.88 -5.11
N ASP A 9 -4.12 12.44 -6.26
CA ASP A 9 -4.74 12.03 -7.52
C ASP A 9 -4.37 10.58 -7.88
N LEU A 10 -3.10 10.21 -7.70
CA LEU A 10 -2.62 8.85 -7.95
C LEU A 10 -3.32 7.85 -7.03
N VAL A 11 -3.35 8.12 -5.73
CA VAL A 11 -3.99 7.24 -4.75
C VAL A 11 -5.49 7.12 -5.01
N SER A 12 -6.16 8.23 -5.33
CA SER A 12 -7.59 8.20 -5.68
C SER A 12 -7.85 7.29 -6.87
N ALA A 13 -7.00 7.36 -7.90
CA ALA A 13 -7.12 6.53 -9.09
C ALA A 13 -6.92 5.04 -8.78
N ILE A 14 -5.95 4.72 -7.92
CA ILE A 14 -5.65 3.34 -7.53
C ILE A 14 -6.78 2.75 -6.68
N LEU A 15 -7.24 3.48 -5.69
CA LEU A 15 -8.28 3.01 -4.77
C LEU A 15 -9.68 3.04 -5.40
N LYS A 16 -9.87 3.79 -6.49
CA LYS A 16 -11.16 4.05 -7.13
C LYS A 16 -12.17 4.66 -6.14
N GLU A 17 -11.65 5.42 -5.18
CA GLU A 17 -12.41 6.12 -4.17
C GLU A 17 -11.87 7.54 -4.05
N PRO A 18 -12.72 8.54 -3.75
CA PRO A 18 -12.24 9.90 -3.61
C PRO A 18 -11.35 10.05 -2.38
N VAL A 19 -10.14 10.55 -2.59
CA VAL A 19 -9.25 10.99 -1.53
C VAL A 19 -9.29 12.51 -1.53
N ASN A 20 -9.98 13.07 -0.56
CA ASN A 20 -10.18 14.53 -0.48
C ASN A 20 -9.06 15.22 0.28
N ASN A 21 -8.43 14.50 1.20
CA ASN A 21 -7.35 15.03 2.02
C ASN A 21 -6.23 13.99 2.12
N ILE A 22 -5.00 14.44 1.94
CA ILE A 22 -3.81 13.62 2.12
C ILE A 22 -2.78 14.39 2.94
N GLU A 23 -2.19 13.72 3.91
CA GLU A 23 -1.10 14.25 4.72
C GLU A 23 0.09 13.30 4.59
N LEU A 24 1.21 13.81 4.08
CA LEU A 24 2.44 13.05 3.92
C LEU A 24 3.30 13.20 5.16
N ASN A 25 3.83 12.09 5.67
CA ASN A 25 4.73 12.11 6.81
C ASN A 25 6.18 12.23 6.34
N CYS A 26 6.62 13.46 6.14
CA CYS A 26 7.95 13.78 5.63
C CYS A 26 9.09 13.28 6.52
N LYS A 27 8.88 13.22 7.82
CA LYS A 27 9.90 12.76 8.76
C LYS A 27 10.23 11.28 8.57
N GLU A 28 9.20 10.45 8.42
CA GLU A 28 9.40 9.02 8.16
C GLU A 28 10.04 8.78 6.79
N ILE A 29 9.70 9.60 5.80
CA ILE A 29 10.29 9.53 4.47
C ILE A 29 11.81 9.73 4.55
N LEU A 30 12.25 10.79 5.22
CA LEU A 30 13.67 11.13 5.33
C LEU A 30 14.47 10.06 6.09
N GLU A 31 13.92 9.52 7.16
CA GLU A 31 14.57 8.48 7.94
C GLU A 31 14.73 7.18 7.13
N ARG A 32 13.79 6.86 6.25
CA ARG A 32 13.81 5.64 5.45
C ARG A 32 14.63 5.73 4.18
N GLU A 33 14.65 6.86 3.52
CA GLU A 33 15.46 7.06 2.31
C GLU A 33 16.93 6.71 2.55
N VAL A 34 17.46 6.99 3.74
CA VAL A 34 18.84 6.69 4.11
C VAL A 34 19.08 5.18 4.23
N PHE A 35 18.07 4.40 4.63
CA PHE A 35 18.21 2.96 4.84
C PHE A 35 17.96 2.13 3.59
N ASP A 36 17.05 2.55 2.74
CA ASP A 36 16.52 1.72 1.67
C ASP A 36 17.07 2.04 0.28
N ASP A 37 17.87 3.09 0.15
CA ASP A 37 18.48 3.50 -1.11
C ASP A 37 19.32 2.37 -1.74
N LYS A 38 20.05 1.64 -0.92
CA LYS A 38 20.86 0.50 -1.35
C LYS A 38 20.01 -0.71 -1.80
N LEU A 39 18.77 -0.80 -1.33
CA LEU A 39 17.86 -1.89 -1.64
C LEU A 39 16.93 -1.56 -2.79
N GLY A 40 16.97 -0.33 -3.31
CA GLY A 40 16.06 0.12 -4.36
C GLY A 40 14.62 0.21 -3.90
N ILE A 41 14.39 0.67 -2.67
CA ILE A 41 13.07 0.80 -2.07
C ILE A 41 12.84 2.27 -1.72
N LEU A 42 11.73 2.81 -2.21
CA LEU A 42 11.19 4.12 -1.81
C LEU A 42 9.88 3.90 -1.07
N ASP A 43 9.73 4.54 0.07
CA ASP A 43 8.60 4.33 0.96
C ASP A 43 8.06 5.67 1.45
N ILE A 44 6.76 5.87 1.29
CA ILE A 44 6.05 7.10 1.68
C ILE A 44 4.89 6.72 2.60
N ARG A 45 4.84 7.32 3.78
CA ARG A 45 3.69 7.21 4.68
C ARG A 45 2.74 8.36 4.47
N ALA A 46 1.47 8.06 4.41
CA ALA A 46 0.42 9.05 4.23
C ALA A 46 -0.78 8.76 5.11
N LYS A 47 -1.51 9.81 5.47
CA LYS A 47 -2.83 9.71 6.09
C LYS A 47 -3.85 10.23 5.09
N LEU A 48 -4.84 9.41 4.77
CA LEU A 48 -5.87 9.73 3.81
C LEU A 48 -7.17 10.05 4.53
N ASN A 49 -7.82 11.16 4.16
CA ASN A 49 -9.12 11.56 4.70
C ASN A 49 -9.18 11.58 6.23
N ASN A 50 -8.03 11.79 6.88
CA ASN A 50 -7.85 11.85 8.33
C ASN A 50 -8.10 10.53 9.09
N ASN A 51 -8.45 9.44 8.41
CA ASN A 51 -8.83 8.18 9.07
C ASN A 51 -8.31 6.91 8.39
N ILE A 52 -7.45 7.04 7.38
CA ILE A 52 -6.84 5.89 6.70
C ILE A 52 -5.33 6.06 6.73
N ASP A 53 -4.62 5.08 7.26
CA ASP A 53 -3.17 5.04 7.22
C ASP A 53 -2.73 4.29 5.97
N CYS A 54 -1.86 4.91 5.18
CA CYS A 54 -1.43 4.39 3.89
C CYS A 54 0.09 4.31 3.83
N ASP A 55 0.60 3.19 3.36
CA ASP A 55 2.01 3.00 3.04
C ASP A 55 2.13 2.85 1.51
N ILE A 56 2.84 3.78 0.89
CA ILE A 56 3.09 3.75 -0.56
C ILE A 56 4.55 3.36 -0.76
N GLU A 57 4.78 2.21 -1.34
CA GLU A 57 6.12 1.65 -1.51
C GLU A 57 6.40 1.40 -2.99
N MET A 58 7.60 1.75 -3.43
CA MET A 58 8.11 1.41 -4.76
C MET A 58 9.37 0.56 -4.61
N GLN A 59 9.42 -0.58 -5.29
CA GLN A 59 10.59 -1.44 -5.32
C GLN A 59 11.03 -1.63 -6.77
N VAL A 60 12.31 -1.38 -7.03
CA VAL A 60 12.91 -1.57 -8.34
C VAL A 60 13.70 -2.87 -8.43
N VAL A 61 14.12 -3.43 -7.30
CA VAL A 61 14.86 -4.70 -7.21
C VAL A 61 14.01 -5.73 -6.46
N ASP A 62 13.88 -6.93 -7.01
CA ASP A 62 13.15 -8.02 -6.37
C ASP A 62 13.93 -8.57 -5.18
N GLN A 63 13.57 -8.15 -3.97
CA GLN A 63 14.18 -8.60 -2.72
C GLN A 63 13.65 -9.93 -2.23
N LYS A 64 12.73 -10.56 -2.97
CA LYS A 64 12.01 -11.77 -2.54
C LYS A 64 11.16 -11.52 -1.27
N ASN A 65 10.19 -12.39 -1.01
CA ASN A 65 9.33 -12.31 0.17
C ASN A 65 8.63 -10.95 0.35
N ILE A 66 8.31 -10.29 -0.76
CA ILE A 66 7.69 -8.97 -0.76
C ILE A 66 6.34 -8.97 -0.02
N GLU A 67 5.58 -10.05 -0.13
CA GLU A 67 4.30 -10.21 0.56
C GLU A 67 4.45 -10.25 2.08
N LYS A 68 5.51 -10.88 2.58
CA LYS A 68 5.79 -10.92 4.02
C LYS A 68 6.22 -9.55 4.54
N ARG A 69 6.99 -8.82 3.74
CA ARG A 69 7.40 -7.46 4.04
C ARG A 69 6.18 -6.53 4.15
N LEU A 70 5.28 -6.61 3.19
CA LEU A 70 4.06 -5.81 3.19
C LEU A 70 3.18 -6.11 4.41
N LEU A 71 3.00 -7.38 4.74
CA LEU A 71 2.23 -7.78 5.92
C LEU A 71 2.87 -7.27 7.21
N PHE A 72 4.19 -7.32 7.30
CA PHE A 72 4.89 -6.79 8.47
C PHE A 72 4.61 -5.31 8.68
N TYR A 73 4.76 -4.50 7.64
CA TYR A 73 4.53 -3.06 7.73
C TYR A 73 3.06 -2.73 7.99
N LEU A 74 2.16 -3.44 7.32
CA LEU A 74 0.72 -3.27 7.49
C LEU A 74 0.29 -3.59 8.93
N SER A 75 0.76 -4.72 9.46
CA SER A 75 0.47 -5.16 10.82
C SER A 75 1.01 -4.18 11.87
N ARG A 76 2.22 -3.68 11.65
CA ARG A 76 2.84 -2.68 12.52
C ARG A 76 2.04 -1.38 12.53
N MET A 77 1.65 -0.91 11.36
CA MET A 77 0.86 0.30 11.19
C MET A 77 -0.50 0.17 11.87
N TYR A 78 -1.17 -0.96 11.68
CA TYR A 78 -2.45 -1.25 12.32
C TYR A 78 -2.30 -1.37 13.84
N GLY A 79 -1.28 -2.09 14.30
CA GLY A 79 -1.01 -2.27 15.73
C GLY A 79 -0.73 -0.96 16.47
N GLN A 80 -0.11 0.01 15.81
CA GLN A 80 0.14 1.33 16.41
C GLN A 80 -1.14 2.09 16.71
N ASN A 81 -2.18 1.92 15.91
CA ASN A 81 -3.47 2.57 16.13
C ASN A 81 -4.14 2.05 17.41
N VAL A 82 -4.05 0.75 17.64
CA VAL A 82 -4.65 0.12 18.85
C VAL A 82 -3.89 0.49 20.12
N ARG A 83 -2.56 0.66 20.04
CA ARG A 83 -1.73 0.98 21.21
C ARG A 83 -1.99 2.36 21.81
N LYS A 84 -2.60 3.26 21.09
CA LYS A 84 -2.89 4.63 21.57
C LYS A 84 -4.14 4.72 22.43
N GLY A 85 -4.64 3.59 22.95
CA GLY A 85 -5.81 3.55 23.83
C GLY A 85 -7.13 3.70 23.09
N GLN A 86 -7.14 3.54 21.79
CA GLN A 86 -8.36 3.56 20.99
C GLN A 86 -9.09 2.22 21.11
N GLU A 87 -10.40 2.27 21.07
CA GLU A 87 -11.20 1.05 20.95
C GLU A 87 -11.01 0.43 19.57
N TYR A 88 -11.15 -0.89 19.46
CA TYR A 88 -10.98 -1.59 18.19
C TYR A 88 -11.83 -1.02 17.05
N LYS A 89 -13.06 -0.60 17.38
CA LYS A 89 -13.99 -0.01 16.41
C LYS A 89 -13.48 1.29 15.77
N ASP A 90 -12.59 2.00 16.47
CA ASP A 90 -12.07 3.31 16.05
C ASP A 90 -10.69 3.21 15.42
N ALA A 91 -10.14 1.99 15.29
CA ALA A 91 -8.86 1.77 14.64
C ALA A 91 -8.94 2.16 13.15
N ASN A 92 -7.97 2.94 12.68
CA ASN A 92 -7.91 3.38 11.30
C ASN A 92 -7.71 2.19 10.37
N LYS A 93 -8.37 2.23 9.22
CA LYS A 93 -8.08 1.35 8.10
C LYS A 93 -6.64 1.56 7.66
N CYS A 94 -5.95 0.48 7.32
CA CYS A 94 -4.58 0.51 6.82
C CYS A 94 -4.51 -0.03 5.39
N ILE A 95 -3.86 0.71 4.51
CA ILE A 95 -3.71 0.35 3.10
C ILE A 95 -2.23 0.36 2.75
N ALA A 96 -1.75 -0.70 2.11
CA ALA A 96 -0.43 -0.72 1.49
C ALA A 96 -0.60 -0.66 -0.02
N ILE A 97 0.12 0.24 -0.67
CA ILE A 97 0.17 0.36 -2.14
C ILE A 97 1.62 0.10 -2.55
N LEU A 98 1.81 -0.94 -3.33
CA LEU A 98 3.13 -1.35 -3.80
C LEU A 98 3.24 -1.20 -5.31
N PHE A 99 4.25 -0.47 -5.75
CA PHE A 99 4.66 -0.43 -7.15
C PHE A 99 5.93 -1.26 -7.31
N THR A 100 5.95 -2.14 -8.31
CA THR A 100 7.17 -2.89 -8.65
C THR A 100 7.59 -2.58 -10.09
N ASP A 101 8.89 -2.52 -10.32
CA ASP A 101 9.46 -2.42 -11.68
C ASP A 101 9.94 -3.80 -12.17
N PHE A 102 9.34 -4.85 -11.64
CA PHE A 102 9.59 -6.24 -12.02
C PHE A 102 8.32 -7.05 -11.83
N ASN A 103 8.25 -8.22 -12.45
CA ASN A 103 7.14 -9.16 -12.24
C ASN A 103 7.37 -9.98 -10.99
N ILE A 104 6.34 -10.00 -10.12
CA ILE A 104 6.35 -10.85 -8.94
C ILE A 104 6.06 -12.29 -9.38
N GLU A 105 6.94 -13.23 -9.02
CA GLU A 105 6.91 -14.61 -9.52
C GLU A 105 5.54 -15.27 -9.33
N LYS A 106 4.99 -15.21 -8.13
CA LYS A 106 3.71 -15.85 -7.83
C LYS A 106 2.51 -15.16 -8.49
N LEU A 107 2.68 -13.95 -9.02
CA LEU A 107 1.62 -13.21 -9.71
C LEU A 107 1.68 -13.34 -11.24
N LYS A 108 2.62 -14.12 -11.77
CA LYS A 108 2.74 -14.36 -13.21
C LYS A 108 1.45 -14.83 -13.88
N PRO A 109 0.65 -15.73 -13.26
CA PRO A 109 -0.61 -16.16 -13.89
C PRO A 109 -1.64 -15.04 -14.03
N ILE A 110 -1.52 -13.97 -13.25
CA ILE A 110 -2.45 -12.83 -13.32
C ILE A 110 -1.97 -11.88 -14.39
N LYS A 111 -2.75 -11.72 -15.46
CA LYS A 111 -2.34 -10.92 -16.63
C LYS A 111 -2.52 -9.42 -16.44
N LYS A 112 -3.42 -8.99 -15.56
CA LYS A 112 -3.60 -7.56 -15.27
C LYS A 112 -2.44 -7.01 -14.42
N TYR A 113 -2.10 -5.74 -14.62
CA TYR A 113 -0.99 -5.10 -13.90
C TYR A 113 -1.34 -4.70 -12.47
N LYS A 114 -2.62 -4.57 -12.14
CA LYS A 114 -3.10 -4.12 -10.84
C LYS A 114 -3.88 -5.24 -10.15
N THR A 115 -3.52 -5.53 -8.89
CA THR A 115 -4.23 -6.50 -8.05
C THR A 115 -4.57 -5.87 -6.72
N LYS A 116 -5.72 -6.26 -6.17
CA LYS A 116 -6.20 -5.84 -4.84
C LYS A 116 -6.39 -7.07 -3.96
N TRP A 117 -5.87 -7.00 -2.75
CA TRP A 117 -5.88 -8.12 -1.79
C TRP A 117 -6.52 -7.66 -0.48
N ASN A 118 -7.40 -8.49 0.06
CA ASN A 118 -8.07 -8.26 1.34
C ASN A 118 -8.48 -9.60 1.97
N PHE A 119 -9.20 -9.54 3.08
CA PHE A 119 -9.64 -10.73 3.78
C PHE A 119 -11.01 -11.15 3.28
N ARG A 120 -11.07 -12.26 2.53
CA ARG A 120 -12.30 -12.78 1.94
C ARG A 120 -12.52 -14.23 2.35
N GLU A 121 -13.77 -14.65 2.38
CA GLU A 121 -14.09 -16.07 2.56
C GLU A 121 -13.60 -16.85 1.34
N GLU A 122 -12.97 -18.00 1.58
CA GLU A 122 -12.27 -18.75 0.54
C GLU A 122 -13.20 -19.24 -0.58
N ASN A 123 -14.40 -19.66 -0.26
CA ASN A 123 -15.37 -20.20 -1.21
C ASN A 123 -16.47 -19.20 -1.59
N TYR A 124 -16.56 -18.09 -0.88
CA TYR A 124 -17.54 -17.02 -1.10
C TYR A 124 -16.79 -15.68 -1.23
N SER A 125 -16.12 -15.51 -2.36
CA SER A 125 -15.19 -14.39 -2.58
C SER A 125 -15.86 -13.01 -2.54
N ASP A 126 -17.18 -12.95 -2.64
CA ASP A 126 -17.91 -11.67 -2.49
C ASP A 126 -18.08 -11.27 -1.03
N ILE A 127 -17.80 -12.16 -0.09
CA ILE A 127 -17.91 -11.87 1.34
C ILE A 127 -16.56 -11.48 1.90
N ILE A 128 -16.45 -10.21 2.31
CA ILE A 128 -15.26 -9.64 2.93
C ILE A 128 -15.41 -9.72 4.44
N LEU A 129 -14.47 -10.39 5.14
CA LEU A 129 -14.46 -10.48 6.59
C LEU A 129 -14.23 -9.11 7.22
N THR A 130 -13.26 -8.37 6.70
CA THR A 130 -12.95 -7.02 7.14
C THR A 130 -12.19 -6.29 6.03
N ASP A 131 -12.42 -4.99 5.93
CA ASP A 131 -11.66 -4.09 5.06
C ASP A 131 -10.60 -3.29 5.82
N ALA A 132 -10.36 -3.65 7.09
CA ALA A 132 -9.41 -2.94 7.94
C ALA A 132 -7.98 -2.92 7.40
N MET A 133 -7.64 -3.91 6.57
CA MET A 133 -6.36 -3.97 5.86
C MET A 133 -6.59 -4.30 4.39
N GLU A 134 -5.91 -3.57 3.51
CA GLU A 134 -5.90 -3.83 2.06
C GLU A 134 -4.49 -3.70 1.51
N ILE A 135 -4.18 -4.51 0.51
CA ILE A 135 -2.95 -4.40 -0.26
C ILE A 135 -3.32 -4.18 -1.73
N HIS A 136 -2.72 -3.16 -2.34
CA HIS A 136 -2.82 -2.90 -3.78
C HIS A 136 -1.43 -3.06 -4.38
N ILE A 137 -1.30 -3.92 -5.38
CA ILE A 137 -0.02 -4.16 -6.06
C ILE A 137 -0.16 -3.72 -7.50
N ILE A 138 0.76 -2.87 -7.94
CA ILE A 138 0.85 -2.38 -9.32
C ILE A 138 2.19 -2.82 -9.89
N GLU A 139 2.15 -3.82 -10.78
CA GLU A 139 3.35 -4.31 -11.46
C GLU A 139 3.56 -3.49 -12.73
N LEU A 140 4.42 -2.47 -12.66
CA LEU A 140 4.66 -1.53 -13.76
C LEU A 140 5.20 -2.22 -15.01
N SER A 141 5.95 -3.29 -14.83
CA SER A 141 6.48 -4.09 -15.95
C SER A 141 5.37 -4.67 -16.82
N LYS A 142 4.20 -4.96 -16.25
CA LYS A 142 3.04 -5.47 -17.01
C LYS A 142 2.32 -4.40 -17.80
N VAL A 143 2.45 -3.13 -17.44
CA VAL A 143 1.82 -2.02 -18.17
C VAL A 143 2.36 -1.93 -19.58
N LYS A 144 3.64 -2.21 -19.79
CA LYS A 144 4.29 -2.17 -21.11
C LYS A 144 3.76 -3.23 -22.08
N GLU A 145 3.14 -4.30 -21.55
CA GLU A 145 2.57 -5.37 -22.36
C GLU A 145 1.22 -5.01 -22.98
N PHE A 146 0.60 -3.92 -22.50
CA PHE A 146 -0.71 -3.46 -22.93
C PHE A 146 -0.67 -2.19 -23.79
N SER A 147 0.52 -1.69 -24.06
CA SER A 147 0.69 -0.46 -24.86
C SER A 147 0.93 -0.75 -26.35
#